data_ee1de6e5b9e4227d94c64efcf327383b
#
_entry.id   ee1de6e5b9e4227d94c64efcf327383b
#
_cell.length_a   1.000
_cell.length_b   1.000
_cell.length_c   1.000
_cell.angle_alpha   90.00
_cell.angle_beta   90.00
_cell.angle_gamma   90.00
#
_symmetry.space_group_name_H-M   'P 1'
#
loop_
_entity.id
_entity.type
_entity.pdbx_description
1 polymer ?
#
loop_
_entity_poly.entity_id
_entity_poly.type
_entity_poly.pdbx_seq_one_letter_code
_entity_poly.pdbx_strand_id
1 'polypeptide(L)'
;MRYTKRFFSFLSIVPLLFFGGCFGVDETPKTDFNPYMPPSFEEDYIEYLSETPSSEPPLILGPFIWNNQDEDISYIDPARKLISFTFDDTPSKMLENILAVFAAYNEQNPDCKATADLFVNSTLVDASSVHLLHLAYSSGFELGNHTHSHFDLTTLTEEELRREIDLTDQVLSQIDGKPRHLLRAPFGRTNELFKTVAESPIIDWSIDTLDWTDASADEIYQRVMSEKFSGAIVLMHDGYQETVEALKRLLPDLKTEGYQIVNVSTMAKAHDCPLKNGSIYIRARKKQR
;
A
#
# COMPACT_ATOMS: atom_id res chain seq x y z
N MET A 1 9.22 50.92 -35.74
CA MET A 1 8.15 50.91 -36.76
C MET A 1 6.91 50.30 -36.13
N ARG A 2 5.88 51.13 -35.99
CA ARG A 2 4.54 50.73 -35.47
C ARG A 2 3.73 50.10 -36.62
N TYR A 3 2.91 49.09 -36.32
CA TYR A 3 1.58 48.89 -36.94
C TYR A 3 0.71 48.00 -36.03
N THR A 4 -0.22 48.50 -35.56
CA THR A 4 -1.62 48.63 -35.20
C THR A 4 -2.53 47.47 -35.63
N LYS A 5 -3.37 47.15 -34.63
CA LYS A 5 -4.61 46.38 -34.53
C LYS A 5 -5.52 46.34 -35.77
N ARG A 6 -6.26 45.20 -35.92
CA ARG A 6 -7.69 45.26 -36.30
C ARG A 6 -8.46 44.10 -35.68
N PHE A 7 -9.50 44.45 -34.91
CA PHE A 7 -10.65 43.66 -34.49
C PHE A 7 -11.56 43.36 -35.68
N PHE A 8 -12.14 42.17 -35.74
CA PHE A 8 -13.42 41.96 -36.38
C PHE A 8 -14.29 41.04 -35.53
N SER A 9 -15.39 41.64 -35.03
CA SER A 9 -16.53 41.02 -34.41
C SER A 9 -17.49 40.56 -35.52
N PHE A 10 -18.01 39.34 -35.46
CA PHE A 10 -19.25 38.99 -36.15
C PHE A 10 -20.16 38.24 -35.18
N LEU A 11 -21.21 38.96 -34.83
CA LEU A 11 -22.43 38.48 -34.18
C LEU A 11 -23.29 37.82 -35.28
N SER A 12 -23.81 36.63 -35.02
CA SER A 12 -24.98 36.12 -35.76
C SER A 12 -25.87 35.36 -34.83
N ILE A 13 -27.11 35.73 -34.89
CA ILE A 13 -28.25 35.42 -34.04
C ILE A 13 -29.04 34.26 -34.65
N VAL A 14 -29.37 33.25 -33.81
CA VAL A 14 -30.66 32.46 -33.64
C VAL A 14 -31.26 31.74 -34.85
N PRO A 15 -31.98 30.57 -34.74
CA PRO A 15 -33.11 30.41 -33.82
C PRO A 15 -33.20 29.09 -33.00
N LEU A 16 -33.91 29.21 -31.89
CA LEU A 16 -34.50 28.15 -31.08
C LEU A 16 -35.50 27.33 -31.95
N LEU A 17 -35.40 26.01 -31.90
CA LEU A 17 -36.51 25.11 -32.17
C LEU A 17 -36.61 24.08 -31.03
N PHE A 18 -37.71 24.20 -30.27
CA PHE A 18 -38.19 23.22 -29.32
C PHE A 18 -38.62 21.96 -30.09
N PHE A 19 -38.08 20.81 -29.74
CA PHE A 19 -38.78 19.55 -29.85
C PHE A 19 -38.55 18.72 -28.58
N GLY A 20 -39.64 18.52 -27.88
CA GLY A 20 -39.73 17.62 -26.76
C GLY A 20 -39.58 16.17 -27.20
N GLY A 21 -38.86 15.43 -26.38
CA GLY A 21 -38.76 13.97 -26.47
C GLY A 21 -38.19 13.47 -25.15
N CYS A 22 -39.09 13.02 -24.27
CA CYS A 22 -38.72 12.22 -23.10
C CYS A 22 -38.05 10.94 -23.57
N PHE A 23 -36.78 10.75 -23.23
CA PHE A 23 -36.20 9.43 -23.03
C PHE A 23 -35.40 9.50 -21.75
N GLY A 24 -35.99 8.96 -20.70
CA GLY A 24 -35.24 8.57 -19.50
C GLY A 24 -34.33 7.41 -19.87
N VAL A 25 -33.03 7.63 -19.78
CA VAL A 25 -32.06 6.55 -19.68
C VAL A 25 -31.53 6.60 -18.23
N ASP A 26 -32.10 5.72 -17.47
CA ASP A 26 -31.63 5.38 -16.13
C ASP A 26 -30.40 4.49 -16.34
N GLU A 27 -29.21 5.11 -16.51
CA GLU A 27 -27.95 4.41 -16.46
C GLU A 27 -27.46 4.44 -15.01
N THR A 28 -28.01 3.55 -14.20
CA THR A 28 -27.31 3.08 -13.01
C THR A 28 -26.02 2.40 -13.48
N PRO A 29 -24.85 2.76 -12.92
CA PRO A 29 -23.63 2.03 -13.21
C PRO A 29 -23.84 0.57 -12.79
N LYS A 30 -23.74 -0.35 -13.74
CA LYS A 30 -23.67 -1.78 -13.45
C LYS A 30 -22.38 -1.99 -12.70
N THR A 31 -22.46 -2.17 -11.39
CA THR A 31 -21.38 -2.72 -10.59
C THR A 31 -21.16 -4.15 -11.08
N ASP A 32 -20.06 -4.40 -11.76
CA ASP A 32 -19.66 -5.74 -12.14
C ASP A 32 -19.47 -6.55 -10.84
N PHE A 33 -20.29 -7.57 -10.71
CA PHE A 33 -20.34 -8.48 -9.57
C PHE A 33 -19.00 -9.21 -9.43
N ASN A 34 -18.28 -8.97 -8.33
CA ASN A 34 -17.09 -9.73 -7.99
C ASN A 34 -17.51 -11.08 -7.38
N PRO A 35 -17.26 -12.24 -8.04
CA PRO A 35 -17.71 -13.55 -7.57
C PRO A 35 -17.00 -14.05 -6.30
N TYR A 36 -16.04 -13.32 -5.77
CA TYR A 36 -15.27 -13.68 -4.58
C TYR A 36 -15.73 -13.01 -3.29
N MET A 37 -16.81 -12.24 -3.32
CA MET A 37 -17.33 -11.54 -2.14
C MET A 37 -18.54 -12.27 -1.56
N PRO A 38 -18.53 -12.69 -0.28
CA PRO A 38 -19.72 -13.22 0.36
C PRO A 38 -20.78 -12.13 0.53
N PRO A 39 -22.08 -12.40 0.26
CA PRO A 39 -23.14 -11.39 0.22
C PRO A 39 -23.44 -10.68 1.56
N SER A 40 -22.93 -11.17 2.68
CA SER A 40 -23.17 -10.62 4.03
C SER A 40 -22.19 -9.50 4.42
N PHE A 41 -21.18 -9.21 3.60
CA PHE A 41 -20.09 -8.32 3.99
C PHE A 41 -20.43 -6.82 3.86
N GLU A 42 -21.30 -6.46 2.92
CA GLU A 42 -21.66 -5.04 2.67
C GLU A 42 -22.59 -4.46 3.74
N GLU A 43 -23.57 -5.23 4.22
CA GLU A 43 -24.57 -4.73 5.19
C GLU A 43 -23.97 -4.59 6.59
N ASP A 44 -23.20 -5.56 7.05
CA ASP A 44 -22.56 -5.55 8.38
C ASP A 44 -21.47 -4.47 8.48
N TYR A 45 -20.83 -4.11 7.35
CA TYR A 45 -19.75 -3.16 7.31
C TYR A 45 -20.23 -1.69 7.32
N ILE A 46 -21.34 -1.38 6.66
CA ILE A 46 -21.96 -0.03 6.69
C ILE A 46 -22.46 0.30 8.09
N GLU A 47 -22.98 -0.68 8.83
CA GLU A 47 -23.39 -0.51 10.23
C GLU A 47 -22.18 -0.23 11.13
N TYR A 48 -21.06 -0.92 10.89
CA TYR A 48 -19.81 -0.74 11.61
C TYR A 48 -19.16 0.64 11.43
N LEU A 49 -19.18 1.22 10.23
CA LEU A 49 -18.66 2.58 9.97
C LEU A 49 -19.56 3.70 10.54
N SER A 50 -20.84 3.38 10.83
CA SER A 50 -21.78 4.34 11.44
C SER A 50 -21.59 4.51 12.95
N GLU A 51 -20.93 3.56 13.59
CA GLU A 51 -20.48 3.70 14.97
C GLU A 51 -19.18 4.54 14.96
N THR A 52 -19.28 5.81 15.40
CA THR A 52 -18.10 6.63 15.64
C THR A 52 -17.11 5.84 16.48
N PRO A 53 -15.85 5.71 16.06
CA PRO A 53 -14.85 5.01 16.85
C PRO A 53 -14.86 5.58 18.26
N SER A 54 -14.93 4.71 19.26
CA SER A 54 -14.82 5.13 20.64
C SER A 54 -13.58 6.00 20.77
N SER A 55 -13.72 7.18 21.33
CA SER A 55 -12.68 8.23 21.36
C SER A 55 -11.41 7.87 22.16
N GLU A 56 -11.28 6.62 22.55
CA GLU A 56 -10.09 6.12 23.27
C GLU A 56 -9.47 4.97 22.48
N PRO A 57 -8.18 5.13 22.06
CA PRO A 57 -7.42 4.03 21.49
C PRO A 57 -7.32 2.88 22.51
N PRO A 58 -7.18 1.62 22.08
CA PRO A 58 -6.99 0.52 23.00
C PRO A 58 -5.80 0.82 23.90
N LEU A 59 -6.03 0.79 25.22
CA LEU A 59 -5.02 1.03 26.23
C LEU A 59 -3.93 -0.04 26.12
N ILE A 60 -2.84 0.30 25.48
CA ILE A 60 -1.64 -0.53 25.51
C ILE A 60 -0.98 -0.31 26.86
N LEU A 61 -1.22 -1.23 27.80
CA LEU A 61 -0.62 -1.20 29.14
C LEU A 61 0.82 -1.69 29.06
N GLY A 62 1.76 -0.80 28.79
CA GLY A 62 3.20 -1.07 28.77
C GLY A 62 3.84 -0.93 27.39
N PRO A 63 5.18 -1.00 27.32
CA PRO A 63 5.87 -0.90 26.04
C PRO A 63 5.54 -2.13 25.17
N PHE A 64 5.00 -1.87 23.97
CA PHE A 64 4.81 -2.91 22.97
C PHE A 64 6.17 -3.42 22.49
N ILE A 65 6.37 -4.73 22.47
CA ILE A 65 7.58 -5.37 21.94
C ILE A 65 7.20 -6.07 20.65
N TRP A 66 7.76 -5.62 19.54
CA TRP A 66 7.53 -6.25 18.24
C TRP A 66 8.01 -7.70 18.25
N ASN A 67 7.17 -8.58 17.77
CA ASN A 67 7.47 -10.01 17.65
C ASN A 67 7.07 -10.53 16.26
N ASN A 68 8.05 -10.79 15.40
CA ASN A 68 7.83 -11.44 14.11
C ASN A 68 8.04 -12.98 14.17
N GLN A 69 8.12 -13.55 15.37
CA GLN A 69 8.35 -15.00 15.51
C GLN A 69 7.09 -15.83 15.25
N ASP A 70 5.92 -15.20 15.31
CA ASP A 70 4.63 -15.87 15.10
C ASP A 70 4.22 -15.93 13.60
N GLU A 71 4.99 -15.28 12.71
CA GLU A 71 4.74 -15.35 11.27
C GLU A 71 4.78 -16.79 10.74
N ASP A 72 3.83 -17.17 9.88
CA ASP A 72 3.86 -18.46 9.20
C ASP A 72 4.84 -18.42 8.02
N ILE A 73 5.89 -19.20 8.10
CA ILE A 73 6.88 -19.36 7.03
C ILE A 73 6.86 -20.75 6.41
N SER A 74 5.85 -21.56 6.72
CA SER A 74 5.77 -22.96 6.22
C SER A 74 5.61 -23.06 4.72
N TYR A 75 5.10 -22.00 4.07
CA TYR A 75 4.92 -21.90 2.62
C TYR A 75 6.17 -21.37 1.87
N ILE A 76 7.24 -21.04 2.60
CA ILE A 76 8.48 -20.54 2.00
C ILE A 76 9.34 -21.71 1.54
N ASP A 77 9.74 -21.70 0.28
CA ASP A 77 10.76 -22.60 -0.23
C ASP A 77 12.15 -22.14 0.25
N PRO A 78 12.82 -22.90 1.14
CA PRO A 78 14.12 -22.49 1.68
C PRO A 78 15.24 -22.43 0.66
N ALA A 79 15.05 -22.96 -0.55
CA ALA A 79 16.00 -22.89 -1.64
C ALA A 79 15.90 -21.56 -2.42
N ARG A 80 14.81 -20.80 -2.24
CA ARG A 80 14.59 -19.54 -2.94
C ARG A 80 15.21 -18.35 -2.22
N LYS A 81 15.61 -17.38 -3.01
CA LYS A 81 15.93 -16.03 -2.54
C LYS A 81 14.62 -15.31 -2.21
N LEU A 82 14.61 -14.50 -1.16
CA LEU A 82 13.43 -13.72 -0.78
C LEU A 82 13.61 -12.25 -1.13
N ILE A 83 12.53 -11.62 -1.55
CA ILE A 83 12.44 -10.18 -1.85
C ILE A 83 11.07 -9.69 -1.40
N SER A 84 10.98 -8.46 -0.86
CA SER A 84 9.70 -7.86 -0.48
C SER A 84 9.36 -6.69 -1.40
N PHE A 85 8.11 -6.67 -1.88
CA PHE A 85 7.50 -5.52 -2.52
C PHE A 85 6.66 -4.77 -1.50
N THR A 86 6.84 -3.47 -1.43
CA THR A 86 6.15 -2.62 -0.48
C THR A 86 5.54 -1.44 -1.21
N PHE A 87 4.29 -1.12 -0.91
CA PHE A 87 3.52 -0.08 -1.57
C PHE A 87 3.19 1.02 -0.58
N ASP A 88 3.61 2.25 -0.85
CA ASP A 88 3.29 3.43 -0.05
C ASP A 88 2.03 4.13 -0.57
N ASP A 89 1.49 5.04 0.25
CA ASP A 89 0.30 5.84 -0.04
C ASP A 89 -0.96 5.01 -0.32
N THR A 90 -1.04 3.81 0.27
CA THR A 90 -2.22 2.96 0.14
C THR A 90 -3.35 3.41 1.10
N PRO A 91 -4.62 3.17 0.76
CA PRO A 91 -5.15 2.64 -0.51
C PRO A 91 -5.32 3.73 -1.58
N SER A 92 -4.98 3.43 -2.81
CA SER A 92 -5.29 4.26 -3.97
C SER A 92 -6.31 3.60 -4.91
N LYS A 93 -6.68 4.32 -5.96
CA LYS A 93 -7.59 3.81 -7.01
C LYS A 93 -7.04 2.59 -7.78
N MET A 94 -5.74 2.29 -7.71
CA MET A 94 -5.11 1.16 -8.40
C MET A 94 -4.89 -0.05 -7.48
N LEU A 95 -5.20 0.04 -6.19
CA LEU A 95 -4.99 -1.06 -5.25
C LEU A 95 -5.69 -2.35 -5.71
N GLU A 96 -6.94 -2.26 -6.18
CA GLU A 96 -7.67 -3.41 -6.71
C GLU A 96 -6.92 -4.10 -7.87
N ASN A 97 -6.33 -3.31 -8.79
CA ASN A 97 -5.56 -3.86 -9.90
C ASN A 97 -4.27 -4.56 -9.42
N ILE A 98 -3.60 -4.01 -8.40
CA ILE A 98 -2.43 -4.65 -7.79
C ILE A 98 -2.82 -6.00 -7.16
N LEU A 99 -3.88 -6.01 -6.35
CA LEU A 99 -4.38 -7.24 -5.73
C LEU A 99 -4.76 -8.29 -6.79
N ALA A 100 -5.40 -7.87 -7.90
CA ALA A 100 -5.75 -8.75 -9.00
C ALA A 100 -4.51 -9.37 -9.67
N VAL A 101 -3.41 -8.60 -9.85
CA VAL A 101 -2.16 -9.13 -10.40
C VAL A 101 -1.56 -10.21 -9.49
N PHE A 102 -1.52 -9.96 -8.18
CA PHE A 102 -1.03 -10.96 -7.22
C PHE A 102 -1.94 -12.19 -7.17
N ALA A 103 -3.26 -12.01 -7.18
CA ALA A 103 -4.23 -13.11 -7.18
C ALA A 103 -4.05 -14.01 -8.41
N ALA A 104 -3.98 -13.42 -9.61
CA ALA A 104 -3.76 -14.15 -10.86
C ALA A 104 -2.42 -14.90 -10.88
N TYR A 105 -1.35 -14.29 -10.36
CA TYR A 105 -0.06 -14.96 -10.19
C TYR A 105 -0.16 -16.12 -9.22
N ASN A 106 -0.78 -15.95 -8.06
CA ASN A 106 -0.88 -16.94 -6.99
C ASN A 106 -1.73 -18.15 -7.41
N GLU A 107 -2.79 -17.93 -8.20
CA GLU A 107 -3.59 -19.01 -8.79
C GLU A 107 -2.75 -19.93 -9.68
N GLN A 108 -1.86 -19.35 -10.48
CA GLN A 108 -0.98 -20.10 -11.37
C GLN A 108 0.27 -20.67 -10.67
N ASN A 109 0.59 -20.21 -9.46
CA ASN A 109 1.81 -20.53 -8.74
C ASN A 109 1.54 -20.92 -7.27
N PRO A 110 0.72 -21.96 -7.00
CA PRO A 110 0.37 -22.35 -5.63
C PRO A 110 1.56 -22.81 -4.79
N ASP A 111 2.65 -23.23 -5.46
CA ASP A 111 3.94 -23.65 -4.88
C ASP A 111 4.90 -22.48 -4.59
N CYS A 112 4.58 -21.29 -5.05
CA CYS A 112 5.45 -20.11 -4.90
C CYS A 112 4.61 -18.84 -4.82
N LYS A 113 3.69 -18.81 -3.85
CA LYS A 113 2.79 -17.66 -3.66
C LYS A 113 3.59 -16.40 -3.36
N ALA A 114 3.09 -15.29 -3.88
CA ALA A 114 3.61 -13.95 -3.64
C ALA A 114 2.68 -13.18 -2.70
N THR A 115 3.27 -12.43 -1.77
CA THR A 115 2.60 -11.45 -0.91
C THR A 115 3.41 -10.16 -0.88
N ALA A 116 2.87 -9.10 -0.29
CA ALA A 116 3.54 -7.80 -0.23
C ALA A 116 3.14 -7.05 1.04
N ASP A 117 3.68 -5.85 1.23
CA ASP A 117 3.32 -4.93 2.31
C ASP A 117 2.59 -3.72 1.73
N LEU A 118 1.54 -3.29 2.42
CA LEU A 118 0.79 -2.07 2.12
C LEU A 118 1.01 -1.06 3.24
N PHE A 119 1.80 -0.02 3.00
CA PHE A 119 1.99 1.08 3.95
C PHE A 119 0.86 2.09 3.79
N VAL A 120 -0.09 2.03 4.72
CA VAL A 120 -1.38 2.71 4.64
C VAL A 120 -1.27 4.10 5.23
N ASN A 121 -1.75 5.08 4.47
CA ASN A 121 -2.07 6.41 4.94
C ASN A 121 -3.55 6.47 5.32
N SER A 122 -3.84 6.58 6.61
CA SER A 122 -5.21 6.39 7.08
C SER A 122 -6.20 7.49 6.67
N THR A 123 -5.73 8.66 6.23
CA THR A 123 -6.62 9.67 5.62
C THR A 123 -7.18 9.24 4.27
N LEU A 124 -6.58 8.25 3.61
CA LEU A 124 -7.04 7.70 2.33
C LEU A 124 -8.05 6.56 2.51
N VAL A 125 -8.21 6.06 3.74
CA VAL A 125 -9.13 4.95 4.02
C VAL A 125 -10.55 5.47 4.15
N ASP A 126 -11.45 4.95 3.32
CA ASP A 126 -12.87 5.24 3.31
C ASP A 126 -13.70 3.96 3.12
N ALA A 127 -15.02 4.10 3.11
CA ALA A 127 -15.95 2.98 2.94
C ALA A 127 -15.73 2.21 1.63
N SER A 128 -15.20 2.86 0.60
CA SER A 128 -14.95 2.24 -0.72
C SER A 128 -13.63 1.50 -0.80
N SER A 129 -12.68 1.80 0.07
CA SER A 129 -11.31 1.25 0.03
C SER A 129 -11.01 0.24 1.14
N VAL A 130 -11.71 0.33 2.26
CA VAL A 130 -11.46 -0.53 3.42
C VAL A 130 -11.63 -2.01 3.11
N HIS A 131 -12.60 -2.40 2.27
CA HIS A 131 -12.79 -3.80 1.86
C HIS A 131 -11.59 -4.33 1.07
N LEU A 132 -10.87 -3.48 0.32
CA LEU A 132 -9.64 -3.86 -0.37
C LEU A 132 -8.50 -4.15 0.61
N LEU A 133 -8.42 -3.39 1.72
CA LEU A 133 -7.44 -3.68 2.77
C LEU A 133 -7.76 -5.00 3.50
N HIS A 134 -9.04 -5.30 3.77
CA HIS A 134 -9.45 -6.62 4.28
C HIS A 134 -9.12 -7.75 3.30
N LEU A 135 -9.37 -7.54 2.00
CA LEU A 135 -9.04 -8.51 0.96
C LEU A 135 -7.52 -8.74 0.89
N ALA A 136 -6.73 -7.67 0.95
CA ALA A 136 -5.27 -7.74 0.97
C ALA A 136 -4.79 -8.56 2.18
N TYR A 137 -5.24 -8.21 3.39
CA TYR A 137 -4.87 -8.91 4.61
C TYR A 137 -5.25 -10.41 4.56
N SER A 138 -6.48 -10.74 4.17
CA SER A 138 -6.92 -12.13 4.02
C SER A 138 -6.18 -12.91 2.94
N SER A 139 -5.56 -12.20 1.99
CA SER A 139 -4.70 -12.78 0.94
C SER A 139 -3.23 -12.92 1.36
N GLY A 140 -2.90 -12.57 2.62
CA GLY A 140 -1.56 -12.69 3.19
C GLY A 140 -0.66 -11.47 3.02
N PHE A 141 -1.20 -10.33 2.57
CA PHE A 141 -0.47 -9.07 2.60
C PHE A 141 -0.30 -8.60 4.04
N GLU A 142 0.80 -7.92 4.33
CA GLU A 142 1.02 -7.25 5.61
C GLU A 142 0.57 -5.79 5.50
N LEU A 143 -0.20 -5.33 6.49
CA LEU A 143 -0.57 -3.94 6.61
C LEU A 143 0.49 -3.20 7.42
N GLY A 144 1.02 -2.13 6.88
CA GLY A 144 1.99 -1.24 7.50
C GLY A 144 1.43 0.17 7.70
N ASN A 145 2.01 0.92 8.59
CA ASN A 145 1.59 2.26 8.96
C ASN A 145 2.45 3.30 8.24
N HIS A 146 1.83 4.12 7.37
CA HIS A 146 2.47 5.24 6.67
C HIS A 146 2.04 6.61 7.21
N THR A 147 1.64 6.64 8.47
CA THR A 147 1.08 7.79 9.20
C THR A 147 -0.31 8.23 8.75
N HIS A 148 -0.93 9.11 9.54
CA HIS A 148 -2.29 9.57 9.27
C HIS A 148 -2.34 10.55 8.10
N SER A 149 -1.57 11.64 8.17
CA SER A 149 -1.69 12.80 7.27
C SER A 149 -0.53 12.94 6.29
N HIS A 150 0.41 11.99 6.25
CA HIS A 150 1.59 12.01 5.38
C HIS A 150 2.44 13.29 5.52
N PHE A 151 2.62 13.79 6.75
CA PHE A 151 3.49 14.93 7.01
C PHE A 151 4.98 14.56 7.09
N ASP A 152 5.85 15.55 6.88
CA ASP A 152 7.28 15.41 7.21
C ASP A 152 7.43 15.28 8.74
N LEU A 153 7.67 14.07 9.21
CA LEU A 153 7.73 13.74 10.64
C LEU A 153 8.85 14.45 11.38
N THR A 154 9.87 14.93 10.67
CA THR A 154 11.00 15.64 11.29
C THR A 154 10.64 17.03 11.80
N THR A 155 9.49 17.55 11.41
CA THR A 155 8.97 18.86 11.79
C THR A 155 7.98 18.85 12.95
N LEU A 156 7.55 17.65 13.36
CA LEU A 156 6.48 17.45 14.32
C LEU A 156 7.02 17.37 15.76
N THR A 157 6.20 17.77 16.71
CA THR A 157 6.41 17.53 18.15
C THR A 157 6.17 16.05 18.49
N GLU A 158 6.58 15.62 19.68
CA GLU A 158 6.35 14.25 20.15
C GLU A 158 4.85 13.89 20.18
N GLU A 159 4.01 14.79 20.63
CA GLU A 159 2.56 14.59 20.71
C GLU A 159 1.95 14.42 19.30
N GLU A 160 2.34 15.26 18.35
CA GLU A 160 1.90 15.17 16.96
C GLU A 160 2.39 13.87 16.31
N LEU A 161 3.64 13.46 16.54
CA LEU A 161 4.19 12.20 16.04
C LEU A 161 3.39 10.99 16.55
N ARG A 162 3.11 10.94 17.86
CA ARG A 162 2.31 9.86 18.44
C ARG A 162 0.93 9.83 17.81
N ARG A 163 0.29 10.99 17.66
CA ARG A 163 -1.03 11.08 17.04
C ARG A 163 -1.04 10.57 15.59
N GLU A 164 -0.06 10.95 14.78
CA GLU A 164 0.08 10.49 13.39
C GLU A 164 0.19 8.96 13.30
N ILE A 165 0.94 8.35 14.21
CA ILE A 165 1.12 6.89 14.27
C ILE A 165 -0.14 6.21 14.82
N ASP A 166 -0.65 6.67 15.98
CA ASP A 166 -1.74 6.01 16.69
C ASP A 166 -3.05 6.02 15.90
N LEU A 167 -3.37 7.11 15.19
CA LEU A 167 -4.57 7.18 14.36
C LEU A 167 -4.55 6.13 13.24
N THR A 168 -3.42 5.90 12.62
CA THR A 168 -3.30 4.88 11.57
C THR A 168 -3.32 3.48 12.15
N ASP A 169 -2.59 3.22 13.23
CA ASP A 169 -2.65 1.92 13.90
C ASP A 169 -4.06 1.58 14.38
N GLN A 170 -4.82 2.57 14.85
CA GLN A 170 -6.23 2.36 15.23
C GLN A 170 -7.09 1.92 14.05
N VAL A 171 -6.93 2.51 12.87
CA VAL A 171 -7.65 2.10 11.66
C VAL A 171 -7.25 0.69 11.25
N LEU A 172 -5.96 0.39 11.21
CA LEU A 172 -5.44 -0.93 10.79
C LEU A 172 -5.80 -2.03 11.78
N SER A 173 -5.80 -1.73 13.09
CA SER A 173 -6.21 -2.69 14.14
C SER A 173 -7.64 -3.20 13.98
N GLN A 174 -8.50 -2.41 13.34
CA GLN A 174 -9.87 -2.83 13.04
C GLN A 174 -9.92 -3.86 11.90
N ILE A 175 -8.87 -3.91 11.06
CA ILE A 175 -8.79 -4.82 9.91
C ILE A 175 -8.10 -6.13 10.31
N ASP A 176 -6.95 -6.05 11.00
CA ASP A 176 -6.10 -7.22 11.26
C ASP A 176 -5.98 -7.61 12.74
N GLY A 177 -6.55 -6.80 13.65
CA GLY A 177 -6.52 -7.03 15.09
C GLY A 177 -5.18 -6.76 15.77
N LYS A 178 -4.15 -6.31 15.02
CA LYS A 178 -2.83 -5.99 15.59
C LYS A 178 -2.81 -4.59 16.20
N PRO A 179 -2.25 -4.39 17.39
CA PRO A 179 -2.23 -3.08 18.03
C PRO A 179 -1.17 -2.12 17.46
N ARG A 180 -0.17 -2.65 16.76
CA ARG A 180 0.94 -1.91 16.14
C ARG A 180 1.35 -2.55 14.83
N HIS A 181 1.82 -1.73 13.89
CA HIS A 181 2.19 -2.13 12.53
C HIS A 181 3.62 -1.69 12.22
N LEU A 182 4.26 -2.34 11.25
CA LEU A 182 5.53 -1.84 10.70
C LEU A 182 5.34 -0.38 10.27
N LEU A 183 6.30 0.48 10.61
CA LEU A 183 6.24 1.91 10.28
C LEU A 183 7.07 2.23 9.06
N ARG A 184 6.57 3.09 8.20
CA ARG A 184 7.37 3.78 7.18
C ARG A 184 7.13 5.29 7.27
N ALA A 185 8.23 6.04 7.40
CA ALA A 185 8.15 7.49 7.45
C ALA A 185 7.86 8.07 6.06
N PRO A 186 6.91 9.01 5.92
CA PRO A 186 6.74 9.77 4.69
C PRO A 186 8.07 10.35 4.19
N PHE A 187 8.29 10.27 2.87
CA PHE A 187 9.52 10.74 2.21
C PHE A 187 10.82 10.04 2.65
N GLY A 188 10.75 8.96 3.43
CA GLY A 188 11.92 8.32 4.08
C GLY A 188 12.60 9.22 5.12
N ARG A 189 11.95 10.28 5.60
CA ARG A 189 12.53 11.27 6.51
C ARG A 189 12.32 10.89 7.96
N THR A 190 13.42 10.62 8.66
CA THR A 190 13.44 10.25 10.08
C THR A 190 14.38 11.14 10.90
N ASN A 191 14.11 11.26 12.20
CA ASN A 191 15.02 11.86 13.17
C ASN A 191 15.06 11.01 14.45
N GLU A 192 15.88 11.39 15.44
CA GLU A 192 16.02 10.64 16.68
C GLU A 192 14.74 10.65 17.52
N LEU A 193 13.95 11.73 17.46
CA LEU A 193 12.66 11.81 18.16
C LEU A 193 11.69 10.77 17.60
N PHE A 194 11.54 10.69 16.26
CA PHE A 194 10.69 9.69 15.63
C PHE A 194 11.10 8.26 16.00
N LYS A 195 12.40 7.94 15.96
CA LYS A 195 12.90 6.61 16.34
C LYS A 195 12.59 6.26 17.80
N THR A 196 12.60 7.27 18.69
CA THR A 196 12.29 7.09 20.11
C THR A 196 10.80 6.87 20.33
N VAL A 197 9.95 7.59 19.58
CA VAL A 197 8.49 7.51 19.65
C VAL A 197 7.96 6.26 18.99
N ALA A 198 8.63 5.78 17.95
CA ALA A 198 8.23 4.60 17.19
C ALA A 198 8.27 3.33 18.06
N GLU A 199 7.10 2.83 18.42
CA GLU A 199 6.92 1.57 19.15
C GLU A 199 6.86 0.36 18.21
N SER A 200 7.40 0.50 17.00
CA SER A 200 7.45 -0.50 15.94
C SER A 200 8.77 -0.42 15.17
N PRO A 201 9.14 -1.46 14.41
CA PRO A 201 10.24 -1.38 13.47
C PRO A 201 9.94 -0.39 12.35
N ILE A 202 10.96 0.35 11.93
CA ILE A 202 10.86 1.33 10.85
C ILE A 202 11.41 0.67 9.58
N ILE A 203 10.59 0.59 8.56
CA ILE A 203 10.92 -0.06 7.29
C ILE A 203 11.17 0.99 6.22
N ASP A 204 12.37 1.03 5.76
CA ASP A 204 12.80 1.81 4.61
C ASP A 204 13.02 0.88 3.41
N TRP A 205 13.77 1.25 2.38
CA TRP A 205 13.97 0.44 1.18
C TRP A 205 15.42 0.39 0.75
N SER A 206 15.74 -0.62 -0.03
CA SER A 206 17.05 -0.78 -0.69
C SER A 206 16.98 -0.59 -2.20
N ILE A 207 15.76 -0.64 -2.77
CA ILE A 207 15.51 -0.42 -4.19
C ILE A 207 14.35 0.57 -4.29
N ASP A 208 14.61 1.74 -4.87
CA ASP A 208 13.59 2.73 -5.21
C ASP A 208 13.23 2.58 -6.69
N THR A 209 12.00 2.21 -6.99
CA THR A 209 11.55 2.06 -8.38
C THR A 209 11.37 3.38 -9.09
N LEU A 210 11.26 4.48 -8.34
CA LEU A 210 10.94 5.83 -8.83
C LEU A 210 9.63 5.87 -9.64
N ASP A 211 8.69 4.97 -9.35
CA ASP A 211 7.37 4.88 -10.00
C ASP A 211 6.51 6.13 -9.75
N TRP A 212 6.79 6.86 -8.68
CA TRP A 212 6.19 8.16 -8.34
C TRP A 212 6.65 9.32 -9.26
N THR A 213 7.57 9.07 -10.16
CA THR A 213 8.00 9.97 -11.23
C THR A 213 7.29 9.63 -12.54
N ASP A 214 7.72 10.22 -13.66
CA ASP A 214 7.24 9.84 -15.00
C ASP A 214 7.89 8.53 -15.51
N ALA A 215 8.28 7.60 -14.63
CA ALA A 215 8.93 6.36 -14.99
C ALA A 215 7.95 5.42 -15.73
N SER A 216 8.39 4.88 -16.84
CA SER A 216 7.66 3.84 -17.57
C SER A 216 7.69 2.50 -16.84
N ALA A 217 6.76 1.61 -17.16
CA ALA A 217 6.74 0.25 -16.64
C ALA A 217 8.05 -0.52 -16.95
N ASP A 218 8.70 -0.23 -18.08
CA ASP A 218 10.00 -0.81 -18.42
C ASP A 218 11.11 -0.32 -17.50
N GLU A 219 11.15 0.95 -17.16
CA GLU A 219 12.15 1.51 -16.24
C GLU A 219 11.97 0.95 -14.82
N ILE A 220 10.73 0.88 -14.32
CA ILE A 220 10.40 0.25 -13.04
C ILE A 220 10.90 -1.20 -13.03
N TYR A 221 10.53 -1.98 -14.05
CA TYR A 221 10.95 -3.36 -14.21
C TYR A 221 12.48 -3.50 -14.21
N GLN A 222 13.20 -2.71 -15.01
CA GLN A 222 14.65 -2.78 -15.13
C GLN A 222 15.37 -2.42 -13.83
N ARG A 223 14.89 -1.43 -13.07
CA ARG A 223 15.46 -1.08 -11.76
C ARG A 223 15.40 -2.27 -10.81
N VAL A 224 14.21 -2.86 -10.64
CA VAL A 224 14.07 -4.05 -9.79
C VAL A 224 14.97 -5.19 -10.26
N MET A 225 14.91 -5.52 -11.56
CA MET A 225 15.66 -6.66 -12.09
C MET A 225 17.18 -6.49 -12.08
N SER A 226 17.69 -5.26 -12.17
CA SER A 226 19.13 -4.99 -12.11
C SER A 226 19.67 -4.87 -10.68
N GLU A 227 18.85 -4.43 -9.73
CA GLU A 227 19.29 -4.15 -8.35
C GLU A 227 18.88 -5.22 -7.34
N LYS A 228 18.06 -6.21 -7.74
CA LYS A 228 17.56 -7.26 -6.85
C LYS A 228 18.62 -8.07 -6.16
N PHE A 229 18.42 -8.36 -4.90
CA PHE A 229 19.21 -9.32 -4.11
C PHE A 229 18.32 -9.97 -3.02
N SER A 230 18.77 -11.09 -2.45
CA SER A 230 18.02 -11.74 -1.37
C SER A 230 18.00 -10.88 -0.12
N GLY A 231 16.81 -10.55 0.34
CA GLY A 231 16.56 -9.65 1.48
C GLY A 231 16.31 -8.20 1.08
N ALA A 232 16.22 -7.87 -0.22
CA ALA A 232 15.86 -6.53 -0.67
C ALA A 232 14.43 -6.17 -0.32
N ILE A 233 14.22 -4.90 0.04
CA ILE A 233 12.92 -4.26 0.21
C ILE A 233 12.79 -3.24 -0.92
N VAL A 234 11.73 -3.37 -1.71
CA VAL A 234 11.48 -2.56 -2.91
C VAL A 234 10.36 -1.56 -2.61
N LEU A 235 10.64 -0.28 -2.80
CA LEU A 235 9.65 0.80 -2.72
C LEU A 235 8.89 0.91 -4.03
N MET A 236 7.57 0.90 -3.93
CA MET A 236 6.58 1.17 -4.97
C MET A 236 5.44 1.99 -4.37
N HIS A 237 4.53 2.45 -5.21
CA HIS A 237 3.27 3.08 -4.82
C HIS A 237 2.11 2.44 -5.59
N ASP A 238 0.96 2.30 -4.95
CA ASP A 238 -0.20 1.66 -5.58
C ASP A 238 -1.01 2.61 -6.48
N GLY A 239 -0.57 3.88 -6.62
CA GLY A 239 -1.27 4.91 -7.38
C GLY A 239 -1.04 4.92 -8.89
N TYR A 240 -0.11 4.12 -9.42
CA TYR A 240 0.39 4.24 -10.79
C TYR A 240 0.09 3.00 -11.64
N GLN A 241 -0.43 3.24 -12.86
CA GLN A 241 -0.71 2.17 -13.82
C GLN A 241 0.59 1.47 -14.26
N GLU A 242 1.68 2.21 -14.37
CA GLU A 242 3.01 1.72 -14.75
C GLU A 242 3.55 0.70 -13.75
N THR A 243 3.26 0.89 -12.45
CA THR A 243 3.57 -0.08 -11.40
C THR A 243 2.79 -1.38 -11.61
N VAL A 244 1.48 -1.30 -11.90
CA VAL A 244 0.66 -2.47 -12.22
C VAL A 244 1.21 -3.24 -13.41
N GLU A 245 1.59 -2.55 -14.50
CA GLU A 245 2.14 -3.18 -15.70
C GLU A 245 3.53 -3.80 -15.45
N ALA A 246 4.37 -3.16 -14.64
CA ALA A 246 5.66 -3.72 -14.26
C ALA A 246 5.50 -5.00 -13.42
N LEU A 247 4.54 -5.04 -12.47
CA LEU A 247 4.27 -6.19 -11.62
C LEU A 247 3.87 -7.44 -12.41
N LYS A 248 3.08 -7.30 -13.48
CA LYS A 248 2.67 -8.42 -14.35
C LYS A 248 3.88 -9.18 -14.93
N ARG A 249 5.00 -8.51 -15.07
CA ARG A 249 6.27 -9.07 -15.57
C ARG A 249 7.21 -9.47 -14.42
N LEU A 250 7.32 -8.62 -13.40
CA LEU A 250 8.22 -8.85 -12.27
C LEU A 250 7.91 -10.15 -11.53
N LEU A 251 6.63 -10.44 -11.24
CA LEU A 251 6.26 -11.61 -10.46
C LEU A 251 6.73 -12.93 -11.13
N PRO A 252 6.40 -13.23 -12.40
CA PRO A 252 6.85 -14.47 -13.05
C PRO A 252 8.35 -14.51 -13.31
N ASP A 253 8.98 -13.38 -13.65
CA ASP A 253 10.39 -13.35 -13.98
C ASP A 253 11.26 -13.55 -12.72
N LEU A 254 10.88 -12.94 -11.59
CA LEU A 254 11.54 -13.16 -10.30
C LEU A 254 11.41 -14.64 -9.86
N LYS A 255 10.22 -15.27 -10.02
CA LYS A 255 10.08 -16.71 -9.77
C LYS A 255 11.05 -17.53 -10.60
N THR A 256 11.17 -17.21 -11.90
CA THR A 256 12.05 -17.90 -12.83
C THR A 256 13.52 -17.76 -12.44
N GLU A 257 13.91 -16.61 -11.87
CA GLU A 257 15.27 -16.37 -11.36
C GLU A 257 15.50 -16.90 -9.92
N GLY A 258 14.55 -17.68 -9.40
CA GLY A 258 14.67 -18.34 -8.11
C GLY A 258 14.35 -17.45 -6.91
N TYR A 259 13.56 -16.39 -7.10
CA TYR A 259 13.04 -15.59 -6.00
C TYR A 259 11.63 -16.04 -5.61
N GLN A 260 11.27 -15.78 -4.35
CA GLN A 260 9.90 -15.74 -3.85
C GLN A 260 9.65 -14.36 -3.27
N ILE A 261 8.50 -13.77 -3.61
CA ILE A 261 8.10 -12.45 -3.14
C ILE A 261 7.24 -12.65 -1.90
N VAL A 262 7.65 -12.02 -0.79
CA VAL A 262 6.98 -12.17 0.51
C VAL A 262 6.92 -10.82 1.23
N ASN A 263 6.05 -10.67 2.22
CA ASN A 263 6.03 -9.49 3.08
C ASN A 263 7.30 -9.38 3.95
N VAL A 264 7.55 -8.20 4.52
CA VAL A 264 8.78 -7.90 5.26
C VAL A 264 8.91 -8.75 6.52
N SER A 265 7.85 -8.93 7.31
CA SER A 265 7.90 -9.73 8.54
C SER A 265 8.22 -11.20 8.26
N THR A 266 7.60 -11.77 7.22
CA THR A 266 7.89 -13.14 6.73
C THR A 266 9.37 -13.26 6.28
N MET A 267 9.84 -12.30 5.47
CA MET A 267 11.22 -12.28 4.99
C MET A 267 12.22 -12.17 6.16
N ALA A 268 11.93 -11.29 7.12
CA ALA A 268 12.78 -11.09 8.29
C ALA A 268 12.86 -12.37 9.14
N LYS A 269 11.73 -13.05 9.39
CA LYS A 269 11.72 -14.33 10.10
C LYS A 269 12.49 -15.42 9.35
N ALA A 270 12.22 -15.61 8.06
CA ALA A 270 12.90 -16.62 7.26
C ALA A 270 14.42 -16.42 7.18
N HIS A 271 14.87 -15.17 7.25
CA HIS A 271 16.30 -14.80 7.26
C HIS A 271 16.92 -14.70 8.66
N ASP A 272 16.19 -15.08 9.73
CA ASP A 272 16.67 -14.93 11.13
C ASP A 272 17.16 -13.49 11.41
N CYS A 273 16.35 -12.51 10.98
CA CYS A 273 16.59 -11.07 11.15
C CYS A 273 15.54 -10.49 12.10
N PRO A 274 15.79 -10.46 13.42
CA PRO A 274 14.81 -9.96 14.37
C PRO A 274 14.60 -8.46 14.17
N LEU A 275 13.37 -8.07 13.95
CA LEU A 275 12.97 -6.67 13.87
C LEU A 275 12.80 -6.09 15.29
N LYS A 276 13.20 -4.84 15.50
CA LYS A 276 13.17 -4.14 16.79
C LYS A 276 12.56 -2.76 16.65
N ASN A 277 11.76 -2.38 17.63
CA ASN A 277 11.16 -1.06 17.73
C ASN A 277 12.21 0.06 17.56
N GLY A 278 11.86 1.11 16.83
CA GLY A 278 12.69 2.28 16.57
C GLY A 278 13.94 2.02 15.71
N SER A 279 14.16 0.79 15.25
CA SER A 279 15.28 0.46 14.36
C SER A 279 14.87 0.54 12.91
N ILE A 280 15.73 1.09 12.04
CA ILE A 280 15.49 1.25 10.62
C ILE A 280 16.04 0.05 9.85
N TYR A 281 15.24 -0.50 8.96
CA TYR A 281 15.57 -1.63 8.09
C TYR A 281 15.38 -1.25 6.62
N ILE A 282 16.48 -1.23 5.86
CA ILE A 282 16.46 -1.07 4.40
C ILE A 282 16.48 -2.42 3.66
N ARG A 283 16.64 -3.50 4.42
CA ARG A 283 16.71 -4.89 3.95
C ARG A 283 16.52 -5.82 5.15
N ALA A 284 15.97 -7.00 4.89
CA ALA A 284 15.84 -8.03 5.91
C ALA A 284 16.67 -9.27 5.53
N ARG A 285 17.89 -9.34 6.05
CA ARG A 285 18.78 -10.50 5.89
C ARG A 285 19.66 -10.69 7.11
N LYS A 286 20.06 -11.93 7.36
CA LYS A 286 21.02 -12.24 8.43
C LYS A 286 22.29 -11.42 8.30
N LYS A 287 22.76 -10.81 9.39
CA LYS A 287 24.09 -10.19 9.41
C LYS A 287 25.12 -11.27 9.10
N GLN A 288 25.91 -11.10 8.05
CA GLN A 288 27.10 -11.91 7.85
C GLN A 288 28.03 -11.66 9.04
N ARG A 289 28.37 -12.74 9.74
CA ARG A 289 29.35 -12.69 10.86
C ARG A 289 30.74 -12.42 10.34
#